data_afc346e4e7160fee4d7436d9bd7a4b06
#
_entry.id   afc346e4e7160fee4d7436d9bd7a4b06
#
_cell.length_a   1.000
_cell.length_b   1.000
_cell.length_c   1.000
_cell.angle_alpha   90.00
_cell.angle_beta   90.00
_cell.angle_gamma   90.00
#
_symmetry.space_group_name_H-M   'P 1'
#
loop_
_entity.id
_entity.type
_entity.pdbx_description
1 polymer ?
#
loop_
_entity_poly.entity_id
_entity_poly.type
_entity_poly.pdbx_seq_one_letter_code
_entity_poly.pdbx_strand_id
1 'polypeptide(L)'
;MRLFENFKIKFEKPDWARDPELGLIDTILEQHPHLFALLQEDITKGQKSSIFGRKDTPSVEQIVRAAIYKELKGLEYRELEYHQIDSRICAMFIKIDDLRPFSFQMYQKYISQISPDKLKKLLFELNKIAINEGIEDLEKIRQDSTVVETDIHYPTNNSILWDCIKEAYRLLGHLREEVNGLSYLDYSKQGKKTYFKINNTKGDGRKDLFYKQLGLFIKTINQVSNVIKKKPFSSIEAMVFAMELEKHLELMALVHDMVYLKEIKGQKVANEAKIFSIYERHTDIIVKGGREVQFGHKVDLCSGKSNLVLHCQVLRGNPSDSNLFVPAVDAIIKNYDKVPRDYATDGGYASLANQDHGKGKGITNIVFNKIVGSLRNIATSKNMETRLKKWRSGMEAVISNIKRGFNLRRCTWKGWEHFEAKVLWSIIAYNIRVMTAHMVMLV
;
A
#
# COMPACT_ATOMS: atom_id res chain seq x y z
N MET A 1 -15.95 -34.61 -12.10
CA MET A 1 -14.83 -34.09 -11.36
C MET A 1 -15.37 -33.25 -10.19
N ARG A 2 -15.27 -33.75 -8.95
CA ARG A 2 -15.66 -32.98 -7.75
C ARG A 2 -14.42 -32.28 -7.24
N LEU A 3 -14.25 -31.00 -7.56
CA LEU A 3 -13.16 -30.19 -6.99
C LEU A 3 -13.43 -29.87 -5.52
N PHE A 4 -14.67 -29.51 -5.22
CA PHE A 4 -15.22 -29.32 -3.87
C PHE A 4 -16.72 -29.64 -3.95
N GLU A 5 -17.34 -30.06 -2.87
CA GLU A 5 -18.77 -30.38 -2.89
C GLU A 5 -19.64 -29.20 -3.29
N ASN A 6 -19.18 -27.95 -3.03
CA ASN A 6 -19.89 -26.73 -3.31
C ASN A 6 -19.40 -25.96 -4.55
N PHE A 7 -18.25 -26.32 -5.14
CA PHE A 7 -17.75 -25.69 -6.36
C PHE A 7 -18.07 -26.53 -7.58
N LYS A 8 -19.07 -26.13 -8.34
CA LYS A 8 -19.33 -26.68 -9.67
C LYS A 8 -18.62 -25.78 -10.70
N ILE A 9 -17.54 -26.28 -11.28
CA ILE A 9 -16.87 -25.57 -12.36
C ILE A 9 -17.76 -25.64 -13.59
N LYS A 10 -18.26 -24.47 -14.01
CA LYS A 10 -18.99 -24.34 -15.26
C LYS A 10 -18.03 -24.00 -16.38
N PHE A 11 -17.44 -24.99 -17.01
CA PHE A 11 -16.70 -24.83 -18.28
C PHE A 11 -17.62 -24.68 -19.52
N GLU A 12 -18.83 -24.18 -19.30
CA GLU A 12 -19.81 -24.00 -20.38
C GLU A 12 -19.40 -22.90 -21.38
N LYS A 13 -18.46 -22.00 -20.97
CA LYS A 13 -17.91 -20.96 -21.86
C LYS A 13 -16.59 -21.46 -22.45
N PRO A 14 -16.48 -21.65 -23.79
CA PRO A 14 -15.26 -22.15 -24.42
C PRO A 14 -13.99 -21.36 -24.12
N ASP A 15 -14.15 -20.10 -23.79
CA ASP A 15 -13.02 -19.17 -23.49
C ASP A 15 -12.36 -19.46 -22.14
N TRP A 16 -13.06 -20.02 -21.15
CA TRP A 16 -12.46 -20.42 -19.86
C TRP A 16 -11.48 -21.59 -20.00
N ALA A 17 -11.57 -22.37 -21.04
CA ALA A 17 -10.58 -23.41 -21.34
C ALA A 17 -9.20 -22.80 -21.70
N ARG A 18 -9.15 -21.54 -22.11
CA ARG A 18 -7.90 -20.82 -22.45
C ARG A 18 -7.24 -20.15 -21.25
N ASP A 19 -8.02 -19.78 -20.23
CA ASP A 19 -7.53 -19.22 -18.95
C ASP A 19 -8.30 -19.89 -17.80
N PRO A 20 -7.95 -21.14 -17.43
CA PRO A 20 -8.65 -21.87 -16.36
C PRO A 20 -8.56 -21.17 -15.00
N GLU A 21 -7.50 -20.41 -14.74
CA GLU A 21 -7.36 -19.61 -13.51
C GLU A 21 -8.48 -18.58 -13.40
N LEU A 22 -8.72 -17.81 -14.45
CA LEU A 22 -9.82 -16.83 -14.47
C LEU A 22 -11.20 -17.49 -14.42
N GLY A 23 -11.36 -18.67 -15.03
CA GLY A 23 -12.59 -19.46 -14.93
C GLY A 23 -12.91 -19.91 -13.51
N LEU A 24 -11.90 -20.32 -12.75
CA LEU A 24 -12.04 -20.66 -11.34
C LEU A 24 -12.35 -19.43 -10.48
N ILE A 25 -11.67 -18.31 -10.72
CA ILE A 25 -11.95 -17.05 -10.03
C ILE A 25 -13.39 -16.59 -10.34
N ASP A 26 -13.83 -16.66 -11.58
CA ASP A 26 -15.20 -16.36 -11.98
C ASP A 26 -16.20 -17.22 -11.17
N THR A 27 -15.93 -18.51 -11.04
CA THR A 27 -16.77 -19.43 -10.24
C THR A 27 -16.84 -19.00 -8.77
N ILE A 28 -15.71 -18.66 -8.14
CA ILE A 28 -15.68 -18.18 -6.76
C ILE A 28 -16.55 -16.93 -6.61
N LEU A 29 -16.39 -15.95 -7.50
CA LEU A 29 -17.11 -14.69 -7.44
C LEU A 29 -18.60 -14.83 -7.70
N GLU A 30 -19.01 -15.69 -8.66
CA GLU A 30 -20.40 -16.01 -8.97
C GLU A 30 -21.14 -16.68 -7.80
N GLN A 31 -20.46 -17.56 -7.08
CA GLN A 31 -21.05 -18.28 -5.95
C GLN A 31 -21.12 -17.44 -4.68
N HIS A 32 -20.38 -16.32 -4.61
CA HIS A 32 -20.29 -15.47 -3.42
C HIS A 32 -20.61 -13.99 -3.70
N PRO A 33 -21.83 -13.67 -4.18
CA PRO A 33 -22.21 -12.29 -4.54
C PRO A 33 -22.18 -11.31 -3.35
N HIS A 34 -22.25 -11.82 -2.11
CA HIS A 34 -22.11 -11.01 -0.90
C HIS A 34 -20.77 -10.27 -0.82
N LEU A 35 -19.71 -10.77 -1.47
CA LEU A 35 -18.41 -10.10 -1.55
C LEU A 35 -18.52 -8.71 -2.22
N PHE A 36 -19.38 -8.58 -3.24
CA PHE A 36 -19.61 -7.30 -3.90
C PHE A 36 -20.41 -6.35 -3.02
N ALA A 37 -21.40 -6.87 -2.27
CA ALA A 37 -22.22 -6.05 -1.37
C ALA A 37 -21.39 -5.35 -0.29
N LEU A 38 -20.27 -5.94 0.16
CA LEU A 38 -19.36 -5.33 1.13
C LEU A 38 -18.78 -3.98 0.66
N LEU A 39 -18.60 -3.82 -0.66
CA LEU A 39 -17.93 -2.67 -1.27
C LEU A 39 -18.91 -1.65 -1.85
N GLN A 40 -20.20 -1.98 -1.90
CA GLN A 40 -21.24 -1.17 -2.55
C GLN A 40 -21.30 0.25 -2.00
N GLU A 41 -21.25 0.42 -0.68
CA GLU A 41 -21.34 1.72 -0.02
C GLU A 41 -20.24 2.68 -0.47
N ASP A 42 -18.98 2.21 -0.53
CA ASP A 42 -17.84 3.02 -0.93
C ASP A 42 -17.91 3.38 -2.43
N ILE A 43 -18.27 2.41 -3.27
CA ILE A 43 -18.35 2.59 -4.73
C ILE A 43 -19.48 3.53 -5.12
N THR A 44 -20.61 3.49 -4.41
CA THR A 44 -21.77 4.36 -4.69
C THR A 44 -21.74 5.70 -3.96
N LYS A 45 -20.73 5.92 -3.11
CA LYS A 45 -20.54 7.17 -2.36
C LYS A 45 -20.49 8.39 -3.30
N GLY A 46 -21.37 9.35 -3.05
CA GLY A 46 -21.46 10.57 -3.87
C GLY A 46 -22.22 10.41 -5.19
N GLN A 47 -22.75 9.22 -5.49
CA GLN A 47 -23.67 9.05 -6.61
C GLN A 47 -25.05 9.59 -6.20
N LYS A 48 -25.53 10.65 -6.88
CA LYS A 48 -26.91 11.08 -6.73
C LYS A 48 -27.79 10.06 -7.47
N SER A 49 -28.74 9.48 -6.76
CA SER A 49 -29.82 8.69 -7.37
C SER A 49 -30.66 9.64 -8.25
N SER A 50 -30.40 9.65 -9.54
CA SER A 50 -31.15 10.44 -10.52
C SER A 50 -31.70 9.48 -11.57
N ILE A 51 -33.02 9.58 -11.84
CA ILE A 51 -33.68 8.88 -12.94
C ILE A 51 -33.03 9.24 -14.29
N PHE A 52 -32.39 10.42 -14.38
CA PHE A 52 -31.65 10.92 -15.54
C PHE A 52 -30.14 10.69 -15.40
N GLY A 53 -29.68 9.88 -14.42
CA GLY A 53 -28.27 9.58 -14.22
C GLY A 53 -27.64 8.88 -15.40
N ARG A 54 -26.30 8.97 -15.50
CA ARG A 54 -25.50 8.33 -16.55
C ARG A 54 -25.74 6.81 -16.54
N LYS A 55 -26.25 6.25 -17.63
CA LYS A 55 -26.53 4.82 -17.77
C LYS A 55 -25.27 3.94 -17.91
N ASP A 56 -24.11 4.56 -18.17
CA ASP A 56 -22.84 3.89 -18.46
C ASP A 56 -21.92 3.80 -17.23
N THR A 57 -22.47 3.73 -16.01
CA THR A 57 -21.68 3.57 -14.78
C THR A 57 -21.41 2.08 -14.55
N PRO A 58 -20.15 1.65 -14.32
CA PRO A 58 -19.86 0.25 -14.04
C PRO A 58 -20.59 -0.22 -12.76
N SER A 59 -21.05 -1.44 -12.78
CA SER A 59 -21.61 -2.09 -11.58
C SER A 59 -20.52 -2.36 -10.54
N VAL A 60 -20.92 -2.55 -9.28
CA VAL A 60 -19.98 -2.91 -8.21
C VAL A 60 -19.20 -4.17 -8.56
N GLU A 61 -19.87 -5.18 -9.11
CA GLU A 61 -19.25 -6.41 -9.56
C GLU A 61 -18.19 -6.15 -10.64
N GLN A 62 -18.51 -5.35 -11.65
CA GLN A 62 -17.56 -5.00 -12.72
C GLN A 62 -16.31 -4.29 -12.18
N ILE A 63 -16.48 -3.39 -11.21
CA ILE A 63 -15.35 -2.68 -10.57
C ILE A 63 -14.46 -3.65 -9.80
N VAL A 64 -15.05 -4.54 -9.00
CA VAL A 64 -14.29 -5.52 -8.21
C VAL A 64 -13.57 -6.53 -9.10
N ARG A 65 -14.24 -7.04 -10.13
CA ARG A 65 -13.63 -7.92 -11.13
C ARG A 65 -12.50 -7.25 -11.88
N ALA A 66 -12.68 -5.99 -12.27
CA ALA A 66 -11.65 -5.18 -12.92
C ALA A 66 -10.43 -4.95 -12.00
N ALA A 67 -10.66 -4.68 -10.71
CA ALA A 67 -9.59 -4.52 -9.74
C ALA A 67 -8.80 -5.83 -9.55
N ILE A 68 -9.48 -6.95 -9.39
CA ILE A 68 -8.85 -8.28 -9.29
C ILE A 68 -8.06 -8.60 -10.56
N TYR A 69 -8.64 -8.42 -11.74
CA TYR A 69 -7.97 -8.67 -13.03
C TYR A 69 -6.71 -7.80 -13.19
N LYS A 70 -6.84 -6.51 -12.87
CA LYS A 70 -5.73 -5.56 -12.90
C LYS A 70 -4.55 -6.03 -12.05
N GLU A 71 -4.81 -6.44 -10.81
CA GLU A 71 -3.76 -6.92 -9.90
C GLU A 71 -3.18 -8.27 -10.35
N LEU A 72 -4.00 -9.21 -10.80
CA LEU A 72 -3.57 -10.52 -11.31
C LEU A 72 -2.63 -10.42 -12.51
N LYS A 73 -2.92 -9.50 -13.41
CA LYS A 73 -2.10 -9.28 -14.63
C LYS A 73 -1.04 -8.19 -14.47
N GLY A 74 -0.98 -7.53 -13.30
CA GLY A 74 0.01 -6.48 -13.00
C GLY A 74 -0.16 -5.20 -13.84
N LEU A 75 -1.39 -4.85 -14.20
CA LEU A 75 -1.69 -3.75 -15.12
C LEU A 75 -1.79 -2.40 -14.41
N GLU A 76 -1.44 -1.33 -15.11
CA GLU A 76 -1.87 0.01 -14.78
C GLU A 76 -3.29 0.30 -15.30
N TYR A 77 -3.93 1.39 -14.85
CA TYR A 77 -5.33 1.68 -15.23
C TYR A 77 -5.52 1.89 -16.74
N ARG A 78 -4.54 2.49 -17.41
CA ARG A 78 -4.58 2.68 -18.88
C ARG A 78 -4.42 1.37 -19.64
N GLU A 79 -3.60 0.48 -19.10
CA GLU A 79 -3.44 -0.86 -19.66
C GLU A 79 -4.70 -1.69 -19.45
N LEU A 80 -5.38 -1.55 -18.29
CA LEU A 80 -6.67 -2.19 -18.06
C LEU A 80 -7.73 -1.73 -19.06
N GLU A 81 -7.81 -0.42 -19.36
CA GLU A 81 -8.69 0.13 -20.42
C GLU A 81 -8.38 -0.49 -21.76
N TYR A 82 -7.10 -0.63 -22.11
CA TYR A 82 -6.69 -1.27 -23.36
C TYR A 82 -7.04 -2.76 -23.38
N HIS A 83 -6.75 -3.48 -22.30
CA HIS A 83 -7.03 -4.93 -22.18
C HIS A 83 -8.51 -5.29 -22.31
N GLN A 84 -9.41 -4.46 -21.84
CA GLN A 84 -10.86 -4.74 -21.99
C GLN A 84 -11.33 -4.60 -23.45
N ILE A 85 -10.58 -3.89 -24.31
CA ILE A 85 -10.86 -3.74 -25.72
C ILE A 85 -10.20 -4.87 -26.53
N ASP A 86 -8.94 -5.16 -26.21
CA ASP A 86 -8.10 -6.09 -26.96
C ASP A 86 -8.32 -7.57 -26.55
N SER A 87 -8.64 -7.83 -25.26
CA SER A 87 -8.78 -9.18 -24.73
C SER A 87 -10.24 -9.55 -24.48
N ARG A 88 -10.77 -10.45 -25.29
CA ARG A 88 -12.11 -11.04 -25.09
C ARG A 88 -12.25 -11.66 -23.69
N ILE A 89 -11.22 -12.33 -23.20
CA ILE A 89 -11.23 -12.96 -21.87
C ILE A 89 -11.35 -11.90 -20.77
N CYS A 90 -10.66 -10.77 -20.92
CA CYS A 90 -10.77 -9.65 -19.99
C CYS A 90 -12.19 -9.09 -19.98
N ALA A 91 -12.75 -8.79 -21.15
CA ALA A 91 -14.11 -8.27 -21.27
C ALA A 91 -15.16 -9.24 -20.67
N MET A 92 -15.03 -10.54 -20.94
CA MET A 92 -15.89 -11.57 -20.33
C MET A 92 -15.76 -11.64 -18.81
N PHE A 93 -14.53 -11.61 -18.28
CA PHE A 93 -14.29 -11.69 -16.86
C PHE A 93 -14.86 -10.47 -16.11
N ILE A 94 -14.71 -9.27 -16.67
CA ILE A 94 -15.25 -8.03 -16.10
C ILE A 94 -16.76 -7.87 -16.39
N LYS A 95 -17.35 -8.75 -17.23
CA LYS A 95 -18.76 -8.68 -17.67
C LYS A 95 -19.08 -7.36 -18.39
N ILE A 96 -18.19 -6.96 -19.31
CA ILE A 96 -18.38 -5.78 -20.15
C ILE A 96 -19.15 -6.19 -21.40
N ASP A 97 -20.14 -5.38 -21.76
CA ASP A 97 -20.83 -5.51 -23.04
C ASP A 97 -19.95 -4.91 -24.18
N ASP A 98 -19.87 -5.57 -25.31
CA ASP A 98 -18.91 -5.34 -26.40
C ASP A 98 -18.88 -3.90 -26.97
N LEU A 99 -19.85 -3.08 -26.62
CA LEU A 99 -20.07 -1.79 -27.28
C LEU A 99 -19.47 -0.59 -26.57
N ARG A 100 -19.11 -0.66 -25.29
CA ARG A 100 -18.63 0.52 -24.53
C ARG A 100 -17.66 0.16 -23.42
N PRO A 101 -16.35 0.18 -23.67
CA PRO A 101 -15.35 0.01 -22.64
C PRO A 101 -15.39 1.16 -21.62
N PHE A 102 -15.11 0.85 -20.36
CA PHE A 102 -14.97 1.87 -19.33
C PHE A 102 -13.60 2.54 -19.44
N SER A 103 -13.56 3.87 -19.27
CA SER A 103 -12.30 4.61 -19.30
C SER A 103 -11.44 4.35 -18.08
N PHE A 104 -10.12 4.53 -18.21
CA PHE A 104 -9.19 4.38 -17.10
C PHE A 104 -9.51 5.32 -15.93
N GLN A 105 -10.04 6.52 -16.21
CA GLN A 105 -10.48 7.47 -15.16
C GLN A 105 -11.62 6.91 -14.32
N MET A 106 -12.57 6.18 -14.94
CA MET A 106 -13.67 5.54 -14.22
C MET A 106 -13.11 4.44 -13.31
N TYR A 107 -12.26 3.57 -13.81
CA TYR A 107 -11.62 2.54 -12.99
C TYR A 107 -10.80 3.14 -11.86
N GLN A 108 -9.96 4.13 -12.15
CA GLN A 108 -9.18 4.83 -11.14
C GLN A 108 -10.07 5.42 -10.05
N LYS A 109 -11.13 6.13 -10.43
CA LYS A 109 -12.07 6.74 -9.50
C LYS A 109 -12.69 5.70 -8.57
N TYR A 110 -13.31 4.67 -9.13
CA TYR A 110 -14.10 3.74 -8.33
C TYR A 110 -13.26 2.73 -7.55
N ILE A 111 -12.15 2.25 -8.11
CA ILE A 111 -11.25 1.31 -7.42
C ILE A 111 -10.51 2.03 -6.27
N SER A 112 -10.05 3.27 -6.49
CA SER A 112 -9.35 4.03 -5.44
C SER A 112 -10.29 4.58 -4.36
N GLN A 113 -11.58 4.60 -4.60
CA GLN A 113 -12.60 5.06 -3.64
C GLN A 113 -12.89 4.01 -2.56
N ILE A 114 -12.52 2.75 -2.79
CA ILE A 114 -12.74 1.65 -1.84
C ILE A 114 -11.76 1.78 -0.68
N SER A 115 -12.31 1.90 0.52
CA SER A 115 -11.55 2.11 1.74
C SER A 115 -10.77 0.86 2.17
N PRO A 116 -9.62 1.03 2.84
CA PRO A 116 -8.86 -0.09 3.40
C PRO A 116 -9.67 -0.99 4.33
N ASP A 117 -10.59 -0.43 5.11
CA ASP A 117 -11.42 -1.20 6.03
C ASP A 117 -12.40 -2.15 5.31
N LYS A 118 -12.96 -1.69 4.18
CA LYS A 118 -13.81 -2.56 3.34
C LYS A 118 -12.97 -3.67 2.66
N LEU A 119 -11.74 -3.34 2.23
CA LEU A 119 -10.82 -4.34 1.67
C LEU A 119 -10.35 -5.37 2.70
N LYS A 120 -10.13 -4.98 3.96
CA LYS A 120 -9.85 -5.93 5.06
C LYS A 120 -11.02 -6.89 5.27
N LYS A 121 -12.26 -6.38 5.22
CA LYS A 121 -13.46 -7.22 5.29
C LYS A 121 -13.56 -8.18 4.10
N LEU A 122 -13.28 -7.71 2.88
CA LEU A 122 -13.26 -8.55 1.68
C LEU A 122 -12.20 -9.66 1.80
N LEU A 123 -10.98 -9.33 2.23
CA LEU A 123 -9.91 -10.31 2.47
C LEU A 123 -10.33 -11.36 3.50
N PHE A 124 -10.96 -10.92 4.58
CA PHE A 124 -11.45 -11.80 5.63
C PHE A 124 -12.53 -12.77 5.11
N GLU A 125 -13.53 -12.28 4.37
CA GLU A 125 -14.59 -13.14 3.82
C GLU A 125 -14.04 -14.13 2.78
N LEU A 126 -13.07 -13.71 1.94
CA LEU A 126 -12.37 -14.63 1.04
C LEU A 126 -11.64 -15.75 1.81
N ASN A 127 -10.97 -15.41 2.90
CA ASN A 127 -10.31 -16.39 3.75
C ASN A 127 -11.31 -17.35 4.41
N LYS A 128 -12.48 -16.85 4.84
CA LYS A 128 -13.56 -17.72 5.36
C LYS A 128 -14.05 -18.72 4.32
N ILE A 129 -14.20 -18.29 3.07
CA ILE A 129 -14.54 -19.21 1.99
C ILE A 129 -13.49 -20.31 1.89
N ALA A 130 -12.19 -19.95 1.88
CA ALA A 130 -11.11 -20.92 1.82
C ALA A 130 -11.07 -21.87 3.04
N ILE A 131 -11.43 -21.40 4.21
CA ILE A 131 -11.53 -22.23 5.43
C ILE A 131 -12.72 -23.20 5.32
N ASN A 132 -13.87 -22.72 4.89
CA ASN A 132 -15.07 -23.53 4.72
C ASN A 132 -14.89 -24.64 3.66
N GLU A 133 -14.11 -24.35 2.61
CA GLU A 133 -13.73 -25.32 1.58
C GLU A 133 -12.56 -26.24 1.97
N GLY A 134 -12.05 -26.13 3.21
CA GLY A 134 -10.97 -26.99 3.71
C GLY A 134 -9.58 -26.70 3.12
N ILE A 135 -9.42 -25.63 2.37
CA ILE A 135 -8.11 -25.17 1.83
C ILE A 135 -7.20 -24.76 2.98
N GLU A 136 -7.75 -24.08 3.99
CA GLU A 136 -7.03 -23.60 5.18
C GLU A 136 -7.71 -24.12 6.45
N ASP A 137 -6.90 -24.51 7.46
CA ASP A 137 -7.41 -25.01 8.75
C ASP A 137 -7.00 -24.17 9.96
N LEU A 138 -6.21 -23.14 9.75
CA LEU A 138 -5.70 -22.24 10.80
C LEU A 138 -4.86 -22.91 11.90
N GLU A 139 -4.52 -24.20 11.74
CA GLU A 139 -3.73 -24.95 12.75
C GLU A 139 -2.29 -24.43 12.87
N LYS A 140 -1.75 -23.89 11.76
CA LYS A 140 -0.37 -23.42 11.69
C LYS A 140 -0.33 -22.02 11.10
N ILE A 141 0.23 -21.12 11.88
CA ILE A 141 0.41 -19.72 11.45
C ILE A 141 1.90 -19.38 11.48
N ARG A 142 2.36 -18.68 10.44
CA ARG A 142 3.68 -18.07 10.39
C ARG A 142 3.53 -16.58 10.10
N GLN A 143 4.40 -15.78 10.74
CA GLN A 143 4.39 -14.34 10.66
C GLN A 143 5.76 -13.81 10.25
N ASP A 144 5.77 -12.80 9.41
CA ASP A 144 6.95 -12.04 9.05
C ASP A 144 6.57 -10.65 8.54
N SER A 145 7.50 -9.71 8.61
CA SER A 145 7.31 -8.35 8.11
C SER A 145 8.12 -8.09 6.85
N THR A 146 7.57 -7.26 5.98
CA THR A 146 8.26 -6.78 4.79
C THR A 146 8.12 -5.26 4.67
N VAL A 147 8.87 -4.64 3.75
CA VAL A 147 8.72 -3.23 3.43
C VAL A 147 8.15 -3.08 2.03
N VAL A 148 7.15 -2.22 1.89
CA VAL A 148 6.66 -1.74 0.60
C VAL A 148 7.08 -0.28 0.47
N GLU A 149 7.81 0.04 -0.60
CA GLU A 149 8.29 1.39 -0.83
C GLU A 149 7.18 2.32 -1.33
N THR A 150 7.22 3.58 -0.93
CA THR A 150 6.43 4.64 -1.56
C THR A 150 7.07 5.09 -2.87
N ASP A 151 6.26 5.60 -3.80
CA ASP A 151 6.76 6.09 -5.09
C ASP A 151 7.32 7.51 -4.96
N ILE A 152 8.51 7.58 -4.40
CA ILE A 152 9.27 8.82 -4.24
C ILE A 152 10.67 8.64 -4.86
N HIS A 153 11.28 9.74 -5.30
CA HIS A 153 12.71 9.70 -5.59
C HIS A 153 13.53 9.58 -4.30
N TYR A 154 14.79 9.15 -4.40
CA TYR A 154 15.65 9.02 -3.23
C TYR A 154 15.76 10.36 -2.49
N PRO A 155 15.31 10.46 -1.22
CA PRO A 155 15.21 11.73 -0.52
C PRO A 155 16.58 12.22 -0.06
N THR A 156 16.91 13.43 -0.44
CA THR A 156 18.05 14.17 0.09
C THR A 156 17.58 15.53 0.59
N ASN A 157 18.30 16.15 1.54
CA ASN A 157 17.96 17.48 2.00
C ASN A 157 17.92 18.50 0.85
N ASN A 158 18.78 18.32 -0.15
CA ASN A 158 18.83 19.17 -1.33
C ASN A 158 17.62 18.97 -2.23
N SER A 159 17.21 17.71 -2.49
CA SER A 159 16.05 17.41 -3.34
C SER A 159 14.74 17.93 -2.73
N ILE A 160 14.57 17.80 -1.42
CA ILE A 160 13.37 18.27 -0.73
C ILE A 160 13.26 19.81 -0.78
N LEU A 161 14.36 20.54 -0.55
CA LEU A 161 14.36 21.99 -0.74
C LEU A 161 13.97 22.40 -2.16
N TRP A 162 14.52 21.69 -3.16
CA TRP A 162 14.20 21.96 -4.56
C TRP A 162 12.75 21.64 -4.88
N ASP A 163 12.22 20.53 -4.40
CA ASP A 163 10.82 20.16 -4.60
C ASP A 163 9.86 21.18 -4.00
N CYS A 164 10.15 21.69 -2.80
CA CYS A 164 9.37 22.77 -2.19
C CYS A 164 9.37 24.02 -3.05
N ILE A 165 10.55 24.48 -3.52
CA ILE A 165 10.66 25.67 -4.39
C ILE A 165 9.84 25.45 -5.69
N LYS A 166 10.02 24.29 -6.33
CA LYS A 166 9.33 23.94 -7.56
C LYS A 166 7.81 23.96 -7.40
N GLU A 167 7.33 23.34 -6.32
CA GLU A 167 5.89 23.25 -6.03
C GLU A 167 5.29 24.61 -5.67
N ALA A 168 6.00 25.43 -4.89
CA ALA A 168 5.57 26.80 -4.58
C ALA A 168 5.34 27.61 -5.86
N TYR A 169 6.28 27.59 -6.80
CA TYR A 169 6.13 28.32 -8.06
C TYR A 169 5.12 27.70 -9.03
N ARG A 170 4.87 26.40 -8.97
CA ARG A 170 3.77 25.77 -9.68
C ARG A 170 2.42 26.31 -9.21
N LEU A 171 2.20 26.32 -7.90
CA LEU A 171 0.97 26.83 -7.30
C LEU A 171 0.80 28.35 -7.51
N LEU A 172 1.88 29.13 -7.37
CA LEU A 172 1.86 30.56 -7.68
C LEU A 172 1.54 30.83 -9.16
N GLY A 173 2.01 29.96 -10.06
CA GLY A 173 1.69 30.02 -11.50
C GLY A 173 0.20 29.86 -11.74
N HIS A 174 -0.42 28.82 -11.20
CA HIS A 174 -1.87 28.59 -11.30
C HIS A 174 -2.67 29.75 -10.67
N LEU A 175 -2.27 30.20 -9.48
CA LEU A 175 -2.96 31.34 -8.87
C LEU A 175 -2.87 32.60 -9.71
N ARG A 176 -1.75 32.83 -10.42
CA ARG A 176 -1.62 33.99 -11.34
C ARG A 176 -2.50 33.88 -12.57
N GLU A 177 -2.81 32.68 -13.06
CA GLU A 177 -3.76 32.46 -14.13
C GLU A 177 -5.18 32.86 -13.73
N GLU A 178 -5.54 32.70 -12.43
CA GLU A 178 -6.85 33.01 -11.87
C GLU A 178 -6.98 34.46 -11.38
N VAL A 179 -5.88 35.14 -11.09
CA VAL A 179 -5.86 36.47 -10.48
C VAL A 179 -5.12 37.46 -11.35
N ASN A 180 -5.86 38.31 -12.06
CA ASN A 180 -5.28 39.37 -12.89
C ASN A 180 -4.37 40.32 -12.09
N GLY A 181 -3.21 40.63 -12.63
CA GLY A 181 -2.24 41.53 -12.01
C GLY A 181 -1.46 40.95 -10.84
N LEU A 182 -1.57 39.66 -10.53
CA LEU A 182 -0.75 39.02 -9.53
C LEU A 182 0.71 38.97 -9.98
N SER A 183 1.59 39.62 -9.22
CA SER A 183 3.03 39.66 -9.48
C SER A 183 3.82 39.09 -8.31
N TYR A 184 4.87 38.36 -8.61
CA TYR A 184 5.86 37.82 -7.67
C TYR A 184 7.22 37.64 -8.37
N LEU A 185 8.31 37.58 -7.60
CA LEU A 185 9.64 37.29 -8.12
C LEU A 185 9.86 35.78 -8.11
N ASP A 186 10.27 35.25 -9.25
CA ASP A 186 10.53 33.82 -9.43
C ASP A 186 12.02 33.50 -9.25
N TYR A 187 12.33 32.73 -8.21
CA TYR A 187 13.69 32.26 -7.90
C TYR A 187 13.92 30.80 -8.33
N SER A 188 12.97 30.15 -9.03
CA SER A 188 13.05 28.74 -9.40
C SER A 188 14.28 28.41 -10.25
N LYS A 189 14.62 29.25 -11.24
CA LYS A 189 15.82 29.06 -12.07
C LYS A 189 17.11 29.07 -11.26
N GLN A 190 17.21 29.98 -10.29
CA GLN A 190 18.37 30.07 -9.39
C GLN A 190 18.42 28.87 -8.43
N GLY A 191 17.27 28.48 -7.87
CA GLY A 191 17.11 27.30 -7.02
C GLY A 191 17.55 26.03 -7.74
N LYS A 192 17.08 25.81 -8.98
CA LYS A 192 17.50 24.70 -9.84
C LYS A 192 18.99 24.65 -10.09
N LYS A 193 19.58 25.80 -10.42
CA LYS A 193 21.03 25.89 -10.64
C LYS A 193 21.83 25.55 -9.38
N THR A 194 21.39 26.03 -8.22
CA THR A 194 22.04 25.74 -6.93
C THR A 194 21.85 24.27 -6.54
N TYR A 195 20.66 23.70 -6.76
CA TYR A 195 20.39 22.28 -6.56
C TYR A 195 21.40 21.38 -7.32
N PHE A 196 21.63 21.64 -8.62
CA PHE A 196 22.62 20.89 -9.39
C PHE A 196 24.06 21.10 -8.90
N LYS A 197 24.40 22.33 -8.47
CA LYS A 197 25.74 22.59 -7.90
C LYS A 197 25.97 21.80 -6.64
N ILE A 198 24.99 21.73 -5.72
CA ILE A 198 25.08 20.95 -4.48
C ILE A 198 25.30 19.46 -4.79
N ASN A 199 24.58 18.90 -5.77
CA ASN A 199 24.70 17.49 -6.14
C ASN A 199 26.09 17.15 -6.72
N ASN A 200 26.73 18.10 -7.39
CA ASN A 200 28.04 17.91 -8.03
C ASN A 200 29.23 18.34 -7.14
N THR A 201 28.95 18.90 -5.96
CA THR A 201 30.00 19.38 -5.04
C THR A 201 30.17 18.41 -3.86
N LYS A 202 31.41 18.04 -3.56
CA LYS A 202 31.79 17.22 -2.40
C LYS A 202 32.61 18.07 -1.42
N GLY A 203 32.61 17.68 -0.14
CA GLY A 203 33.44 18.34 0.89
C GLY A 203 32.88 19.70 1.36
N ASP A 204 33.78 20.56 1.86
CA ASP A 204 33.44 21.77 2.62
C ASP A 204 32.65 22.83 1.82
N GLY A 205 32.91 22.96 0.53
CA GLY A 205 32.19 23.88 -0.34
C GLY A 205 30.69 23.61 -0.48
N ARG A 206 30.23 22.44 -0.03
CA ARG A 206 28.82 22.07 -0.05
C ARG A 206 27.99 22.87 0.96
N LYS A 207 28.55 23.19 2.13
CA LYS A 207 27.88 23.94 3.17
C LYS A 207 27.51 25.36 2.69
N ASP A 208 28.40 26.05 2.02
CA ASP A 208 28.13 27.38 1.46
C ASP A 208 27.02 27.36 0.40
N LEU A 209 26.98 26.31 -0.40
CA LEU A 209 25.91 26.12 -1.36
C LEU A 209 24.55 25.86 -0.68
N PHE A 210 24.53 25.16 0.46
CA PHE A 210 23.32 25.00 1.25
C PHE A 210 22.87 26.34 1.88
N TYR A 211 23.77 27.17 2.38
CA TYR A 211 23.44 28.55 2.81
C TYR A 211 22.77 29.32 1.68
N LYS A 212 23.32 29.24 0.47
CA LYS A 212 22.74 29.90 -0.70
C LYS A 212 21.37 29.36 -1.05
N GLN A 213 21.19 28.02 -1.03
CA GLN A 213 19.91 27.38 -1.33
C GLN A 213 18.85 27.73 -0.29
N LEU A 214 19.18 27.73 1.00
CA LEU A 214 18.30 28.18 2.08
C LEU A 214 17.92 29.66 1.94
N GLY A 215 18.86 30.52 1.52
CA GLY A 215 18.55 31.92 1.23
C GLY A 215 17.53 32.08 0.10
N LEU A 216 17.65 31.31 -0.98
CA LEU A 216 16.65 31.27 -2.06
C LEU A 216 15.30 30.69 -1.59
N PHE A 217 15.36 29.71 -0.71
CA PHE A 217 14.19 29.07 -0.10
C PHE A 217 13.40 30.08 0.76
N ILE A 218 14.07 30.85 1.63
CA ILE A 218 13.45 31.92 2.42
C ILE A 218 12.86 33.01 1.51
N LYS A 219 13.56 33.39 0.44
CA LYS A 219 13.00 34.33 -0.55
C LYS A 219 11.71 33.77 -1.17
N THR A 220 11.65 32.49 -1.47
CA THR A 220 10.44 31.84 -1.98
C THR A 220 9.32 31.85 -0.94
N ILE A 221 9.61 31.53 0.32
CA ILE A 221 8.65 31.63 1.44
C ILE A 221 8.05 33.05 1.50
N ASN A 222 8.90 34.08 1.43
CA ASN A 222 8.45 35.46 1.47
C ASN A 222 7.56 35.83 0.27
N GLN A 223 7.84 35.32 -0.94
CA GLN A 223 6.97 35.53 -2.10
C GLN A 223 5.59 34.89 -1.89
N VAL A 224 5.54 33.63 -1.45
CA VAL A 224 4.30 32.92 -1.14
C VAL A 224 3.50 33.65 -0.06
N SER A 225 4.16 34.03 1.06
CA SER A 225 3.52 34.76 2.16
C SER A 225 2.94 36.11 1.72
N ASN A 226 3.68 36.87 0.91
CA ASN A 226 3.22 38.16 0.39
C ASN A 226 2.02 38.02 -0.56
N VAL A 227 1.98 36.95 -1.35
CA VAL A 227 0.83 36.68 -2.24
C VAL A 227 -0.40 36.30 -1.43
N ILE A 228 -0.25 35.41 -0.45
CA ILE A 228 -1.36 34.97 0.40
C ILE A 228 -1.97 36.15 1.20
N LYS A 229 -1.16 37.09 1.64
CA LYS A 229 -1.63 38.30 2.37
C LYS A 229 -2.54 39.22 1.52
N LYS A 230 -2.57 39.08 0.20
CA LYS A 230 -3.43 39.86 -0.70
C LYS A 230 -4.90 39.42 -0.75
N LYS A 231 -5.32 38.47 0.11
CA LYS A 231 -6.72 38.03 0.24
C LYS A 231 -7.68 39.23 0.49
N PRO A 232 -8.95 39.12 0.10
CA PRO A 232 -9.65 37.93 -0.40
C PRO A 232 -9.45 37.68 -1.90
N PHE A 233 -9.52 36.41 -2.32
CA PHE A 233 -9.57 36.01 -3.72
C PHE A 233 -11.02 35.82 -4.17
N SER A 234 -11.35 36.19 -5.41
CA SER A 234 -12.73 36.24 -5.88
C SER A 234 -13.24 34.94 -6.52
N SER A 235 -12.36 34.13 -7.10
CA SER A 235 -12.76 32.84 -7.69
C SER A 235 -12.55 31.67 -6.72
N ILE A 236 -13.34 30.60 -6.86
CA ILE A 236 -13.23 29.38 -6.07
C ILE A 236 -11.86 28.72 -6.34
N GLU A 237 -11.43 28.70 -7.58
CA GLU A 237 -10.16 28.16 -8.03
C GLU A 237 -8.99 28.90 -7.38
N ALA A 238 -9.01 30.22 -7.37
CA ALA A 238 -8.00 31.02 -6.68
C ALA A 238 -7.98 30.78 -5.16
N MET A 239 -9.14 30.59 -4.54
CA MET A 239 -9.22 30.24 -3.11
C MET A 239 -8.58 28.86 -2.85
N VAL A 240 -8.83 27.86 -3.70
CA VAL A 240 -8.22 26.51 -3.58
C VAL A 240 -6.71 26.60 -3.68
N PHE A 241 -6.16 27.27 -4.69
CA PHE A 241 -4.70 27.43 -4.83
C PHE A 241 -4.09 28.22 -3.67
N ALA A 242 -4.78 29.22 -3.14
CA ALA A 242 -4.32 29.96 -1.96
C ALA A 242 -4.27 29.08 -0.71
N MET A 243 -5.28 28.23 -0.50
CA MET A 243 -5.28 27.25 0.61
C MET A 243 -4.16 26.21 0.46
N GLU A 244 -3.90 25.73 -0.77
CA GLU A 244 -2.79 24.82 -1.03
C GLU A 244 -1.45 25.49 -0.77
N LEU A 245 -1.27 26.76 -1.15
CA LEU A 245 -0.07 27.56 -0.84
C LEU A 245 0.12 27.76 0.67
N GLU A 246 -0.95 27.98 1.45
CA GLU A 246 -0.86 28.07 2.92
C GLU A 246 -0.34 26.78 3.54
N LYS A 247 -0.93 25.63 3.16
CA LYS A 247 -0.46 24.31 3.60
C LYS A 247 0.98 24.04 3.17
N HIS A 248 1.34 24.49 1.96
CA HIS A 248 2.70 24.33 1.45
C HIS A 248 3.68 25.23 2.21
N LEU A 249 3.28 26.44 2.62
CA LEU A 249 4.09 27.37 3.42
C LEU A 249 4.43 26.79 4.80
N GLU A 250 3.46 26.16 5.46
CA GLU A 250 3.70 25.44 6.73
C GLU A 250 4.72 24.30 6.55
N LEU A 251 4.56 23.54 5.47
CA LEU A 251 5.50 22.47 5.14
C LEU A 251 6.91 23.00 4.83
N MET A 252 7.00 24.11 4.10
CA MET A 252 8.28 24.76 3.82
C MET A 252 9.00 25.20 5.10
N ALA A 253 8.29 25.71 6.10
CA ALA A 253 8.90 26.09 7.39
C ALA A 253 9.54 24.87 8.07
N LEU A 254 8.82 23.72 8.12
CA LEU A 254 9.35 22.48 8.71
C LEU A 254 10.57 21.95 7.93
N VAL A 255 10.53 22.00 6.61
CA VAL A 255 11.66 21.57 5.74
C VAL A 255 12.87 22.49 5.94
N HIS A 256 12.66 23.80 6.03
CA HIS A 256 13.73 24.77 6.32
C HIS A 256 14.46 24.39 7.60
N ASP A 257 13.74 24.21 8.70
CA ASP A 257 14.32 23.96 10.02
C ASP A 257 15.06 22.61 10.04
N MET A 258 14.47 21.56 9.45
CA MET A 258 15.10 20.25 9.32
C MET A 258 16.44 20.34 8.56
N VAL A 259 16.44 21.02 7.42
CA VAL A 259 17.66 21.13 6.58
C VAL A 259 18.69 22.03 7.23
N TYR A 260 18.28 23.15 7.83
CA TYR A 260 19.17 24.06 8.54
C TYR A 260 19.88 23.36 9.72
N LEU A 261 19.13 22.64 10.56
CA LEU A 261 19.71 21.90 11.67
C LEU A 261 20.73 20.87 11.18
N LYS A 262 20.42 20.12 10.12
CA LYS A 262 21.25 19.03 9.63
C LYS A 262 22.47 19.54 8.83
N GLU A 263 22.27 20.39 7.83
CA GLU A 263 23.33 20.76 6.87
C GLU A 263 24.19 21.94 7.39
N ILE A 264 23.61 22.83 8.20
CA ILE A 264 24.30 24.02 8.68
C ILE A 264 24.84 23.83 10.10
N LYS A 265 23.99 23.31 11.00
CA LYS A 265 24.38 23.10 12.41
C LYS A 265 25.03 21.73 12.65
N GLY A 266 24.97 20.78 11.71
CA GLY A 266 25.49 19.43 11.86
C GLY A 266 24.77 18.59 12.92
N GLN A 267 23.54 18.97 13.30
CA GLN A 267 22.76 18.30 14.33
C GLN A 267 21.97 17.13 13.76
N LYS A 268 21.82 16.07 14.57
CA LYS A 268 20.94 14.95 14.22
C LYS A 268 19.48 15.37 14.39
N VAL A 269 18.67 15.11 13.38
CA VAL A 269 17.21 15.27 13.43
C VAL A 269 16.59 13.91 13.73
N ALA A 270 15.62 13.85 14.66
CA ALA A 270 14.88 12.64 14.98
C ALA A 270 14.14 12.12 13.74
N ASN A 271 13.99 10.78 13.62
CA ASN A 271 13.39 10.20 12.42
C ASN A 271 11.94 10.63 12.22
N GLU A 272 11.20 10.82 13.32
CA GLU A 272 9.80 11.25 13.35
C GLU A 272 9.62 12.69 12.85
N ALA A 273 10.66 13.52 12.98
CA ALA A 273 10.67 14.92 12.50
C ALA A 273 11.21 15.06 11.08
N LYS A 274 11.66 13.97 10.45
CA LYS A 274 12.17 14.00 9.08
C LYS A 274 11.04 13.97 8.07
N ILE A 275 11.16 14.80 7.05
CA ILE A 275 10.29 14.79 5.86
C ILE A 275 11.07 14.18 4.72
N PHE A 276 10.56 13.08 4.15
CA PHE A 276 11.20 12.36 3.05
C PHE A 276 10.63 12.73 1.69
N SER A 277 9.38 13.18 1.65
CA SER A 277 8.71 13.66 0.44
C SER A 277 7.68 14.73 0.80
N ILE A 278 7.56 15.75 -0.04
CA ILE A 278 6.47 16.73 0.08
C ILE A 278 5.18 16.23 -0.55
N TYR A 279 5.27 15.26 -1.46
CA TYR A 279 4.15 14.67 -2.19
C TYR A 279 3.55 13.48 -1.45
N GLU A 280 4.39 12.63 -0.84
CA GLU A 280 4.03 11.46 -0.05
C GLU A 280 4.52 11.65 1.41
N ARG A 281 3.86 12.57 2.12
CA ARG A 281 4.24 12.98 3.49
C ARG A 281 4.16 11.84 4.50
N HIS A 282 3.41 10.80 4.19
CA HIS A 282 3.29 9.63 5.05
C HIS A 282 4.51 8.69 5.00
N THR A 283 5.45 8.90 4.07
CA THR A 283 6.61 8.03 3.90
C THR A 283 7.47 7.98 5.15
N ASP A 284 7.73 6.76 5.63
CA ASP A 284 8.62 6.49 6.75
C ASP A 284 9.99 5.99 6.26
N ILE A 285 11.00 6.10 7.12
CA ILE A 285 12.32 5.50 6.91
C ILE A 285 12.37 4.16 7.66
N ILE A 286 12.63 3.10 6.92
CA ILE A 286 12.75 1.75 7.47
C ILE A 286 14.19 1.28 7.32
N VAL A 287 14.82 1.00 8.46
CA VAL A 287 16.20 0.50 8.53
C VAL A 287 16.14 -0.96 8.96
N LYS A 288 16.52 -1.88 8.08
CA LYS A 288 16.65 -3.32 8.38
C LYS A 288 18.13 -3.69 8.55
N GLY A 289 18.45 -4.25 9.72
CA GLY A 289 19.78 -4.83 9.98
C GLY A 289 20.96 -3.87 9.84
N GLY A 290 20.73 -2.55 9.86
CA GLY A 290 21.79 -1.53 9.82
C GLY A 290 22.46 -1.31 8.46
N ARG A 291 22.02 -1.97 7.38
CA ARG A 291 22.66 -1.90 6.06
C ARG A 291 21.82 -1.30 4.95
N GLU A 292 20.51 -1.56 4.92
CA GLU A 292 19.63 -1.05 3.88
C GLU A 292 18.61 -0.08 4.45
N VAL A 293 18.52 1.08 3.81
CA VAL A 293 17.50 2.09 4.10
C VAL A 293 16.47 2.06 3.00
N GLN A 294 15.22 1.79 3.38
CA GLN A 294 14.08 1.82 2.47
C GLN A 294 13.11 2.93 2.90
N PHE A 295 12.48 3.57 1.92
CA PHE A 295 11.50 4.64 2.15
C PHE A 295 10.12 4.14 1.79
N GLY A 296 9.28 3.94 2.79
CA GLY A 296 7.97 3.32 2.62
C GLY A 296 7.39 2.89 3.95
N HIS A 297 6.65 1.78 3.97
CA HIS A 297 6.02 1.28 5.18
C HIS A 297 6.30 -0.19 5.41
N LYS A 298 6.45 -0.54 6.69
CA LYS A 298 6.49 -1.94 7.12
C LYS A 298 5.09 -2.53 7.00
N VAL A 299 5.00 -3.72 6.44
CA VAL A 299 3.79 -4.51 6.31
C VAL A 299 4.00 -5.82 7.04
N ASP A 300 3.21 -6.06 8.08
CA ASP A 300 3.18 -7.29 8.84
C ASP A 300 2.17 -8.26 8.25
N LEU A 301 2.59 -9.50 8.02
CA LEU A 301 1.80 -10.52 7.34
C LEU A 301 1.82 -11.82 8.12
N CYS A 302 0.63 -12.44 8.27
CA CYS A 302 0.53 -13.81 8.73
C CYS A 302 -0.02 -14.70 7.63
N SER A 303 0.56 -15.88 7.44
CA SER A 303 0.04 -16.88 6.51
C SER A 303 -0.15 -18.24 7.16
N GLY A 304 -1.15 -18.98 6.66
CA GLY A 304 -1.45 -20.32 7.09
C GLY A 304 -0.68 -21.43 6.33
N LYS A 305 -1.13 -22.66 6.48
CA LYS A 305 -0.54 -23.84 5.80
C LYS A 305 -0.72 -23.80 4.30
N SER A 306 -1.81 -23.22 3.83
CA SER A 306 -2.16 -23.06 2.41
C SER A 306 -1.36 -22.00 1.68
N ASN A 307 -0.56 -21.21 2.38
CA ASN A 307 0.09 -19.97 1.96
C ASN A 307 -0.86 -18.76 1.79
N LEU A 308 -2.13 -18.87 2.12
CA LEU A 308 -3.02 -17.72 2.18
C LEU A 308 -2.55 -16.72 3.23
N VAL A 309 -2.61 -15.44 2.89
CA VAL A 309 -2.39 -14.36 3.85
C VAL A 309 -3.67 -14.17 4.66
N LEU A 310 -3.59 -14.51 5.94
CA LEU A 310 -4.72 -14.48 6.88
C LEU A 310 -4.82 -13.16 7.64
N HIS A 311 -3.70 -12.47 7.81
CA HIS A 311 -3.62 -11.16 8.44
C HIS A 311 -2.65 -10.28 7.68
N CYS A 312 -3.03 -9.02 7.51
CA CYS A 312 -2.20 -7.98 6.91
C CYS A 312 -2.39 -6.67 7.66
N GLN A 313 -1.28 -6.07 8.09
CA GLN A 313 -1.28 -4.75 8.72
C GLN A 313 -0.19 -3.88 8.12
N VAL A 314 -0.57 -2.74 7.56
CA VAL A 314 0.36 -1.69 7.14
C VAL A 314 0.64 -0.79 8.34
N LEU A 315 1.92 -0.54 8.61
CA LEU A 315 2.36 0.11 9.84
C LEU A 315 2.90 1.51 9.57
N ARG A 316 2.69 2.41 10.51
CA ARG A 316 3.33 3.71 10.58
C ARG A 316 4.62 3.61 11.38
N GLY A 317 5.63 4.37 10.97
CA GLY A 317 6.95 4.33 11.58
C GLY A 317 7.68 2.99 11.31
N ASN A 318 8.64 2.68 12.16
CA ASN A 318 9.38 1.42 12.11
C ASN A 318 9.34 0.70 13.46
N PRO A 319 8.16 0.21 13.91
CA PRO A 319 8.07 -0.54 15.16
C PRO A 319 8.93 -1.80 15.09
N SER A 320 9.45 -2.23 16.25
CA SER A 320 10.16 -3.51 16.34
C SER A 320 9.22 -4.67 16.01
N ASP A 321 9.75 -5.73 15.41
CA ASP A 321 8.95 -6.90 15.07
C ASP A 321 8.37 -7.57 16.33
N SER A 322 9.05 -7.47 17.48
CA SER A 322 8.54 -7.96 18.76
C SER A 322 7.20 -7.33 19.18
N ASN A 323 6.95 -6.09 18.80
CA ASN A 323 5.69 -5.39 19.11
C ASN A 323 4.53 -5.82 18.19
N LEU A 324 4.79 -6.59 17.14
CA LEU A 324 3.79 -6.99 16.13
C LEU A 324 3.18 -8.37 16.43
N PHE A 325 3.81 -9.17 17.30
CA PHE A 325 3.36 -10.53 17.60
C PHE A 325 1.97 -10.53 18.27
N VAL A 326 1.82 -9.80 19.37
CA VAL A 326 0.57 -9.77 20.15
C VAL A 326 -0.61 -9.27 19.34
N PRO A 327 -0.53 -8.12 18.64
CA PRO A 327 -1.62 -7.64 17.79
C PRO A 327 -2.03 -8.64 16.70
N ALA A 328 -1.07 -9.33 16.08
CA ALA A 328 -1.34 -10.28 15.01
C ALA A 328 -2.03 -11.55 15.54
N VAL A 329 -1.54 -12.11 16.67
CA VAL A 329 -2.17 -13.27 17.33
C VAL A 329 -3.60 -12.95 17.73
N ASP A 330 -3.82 -11.81 18.41
CA ASP A 330 -5.15 -11.40 18.84
C ASP A 330 -6.11 -11.14 17.67
N ALA A 331 -5.61 -10.54 16.59
CA ALA A 331 -6.40 -10.31 15.37
C ALA A 331 -6.83 -11.63 14.72
N ILE A 332 -5.93 -12.61 14.60
CA ILE A 332 -6.26 -13.93 14.03
C ILE A 332 -7.30 -14.63 14.87
N ILE A 333 -7.09 -14.73 16.19
CA ILE A 333 -8.04 -15.39 17.08
C ILE A 333 -9.40 -14.68 17.03
N LYS A 334 -9.42 -13.35 17.10
CA LYS A 334 -10.66 -12.57 17.06
C LYS A 334 -11.41 -12.74 15.73
N ASN A 335 -10.69 -12.72 14.61
CA ASN A 335 -11.32 -12.73 13.30
C ASN A 335 -11.87 -14.12 12.93
N TYR A 336 -11.15 -15.19 13.29
CA TYR A 336 -11.49 -16.53 12.84
C TYR A 336 -12.07 -17.43 13.95
N ASP A 337 -12.17 -16.91 15.17
CA ASP A 337 -12.65 -17.64 16.36
C ASP A 337 -11.92 -18.98 16.55
N LYS A 338 -10.62 -19.00 16.24
CA LYS A 338 -9.78 -20.19 16.34
C LYS A 338 -8.38 -19.85 16.83
N VAL A 339 -7.94 -20.60 17.85
CA VAL A 339 -6.57 -20.54 18.35
C VAL A 339 -5.69 -21.46 17.54
N PRO A 340 -4.61 -20.95 16.88
CA PRO A 340 -3.68 -21.81 16.17
C PRO A 340 -2.92 -22.71 17.15
N ARG A 341 -2.70 -23.97 16.76
CA ARG A 341 -1.88 -24.88 17.54
C ARG A 341 -0.40 -24.50 17.45
N ASP A 342 0.07 -24.15 16.27
CA ASP A 342 1.47 -23.88 15.97
C ASP A 342 1.65 -22.44 15.46
N TYR A 343 2.57 -21.69 16.06
CA TYR A 343 2.90 -20.33 15.63
C TYR A 343 4.41 -20.17 15.44
N ALA A 344 4.85 -19.74 14.27
CA ALA A 344 6.25 -19.63 13.90
C ALA A 344 6.61 -18.27 13.32
N THR A 345 7.66 -17.63 13.86
CA THR A 345 8.13 -16.31 13.41
C THR A 345 9.64 -16.23 13.29
N ASP A 346 10.17 -15.10 12.83
CA ASP A 346 11.60 -14.84 12.90
C ASP A 346 12.05 -14.45 14.32
N GLY A 347 13.38 -14.45 14.55
CA GLY A 347 13.96 -14.08 15.83
C GLY A 347 13.69 -12.63 16.26
N GLY A 348 13.39 -11.73 15.34
CA GLY A 348 13.02 -10.36 15.63
C GLY A 348 11.73 -10.23 16.46
N TYR A 349 10.86 -11.24 16.44
CA TYR A 349 9.62 -11.31 17.24
C TYR A 349 9.84 -11.90 18.62
N ALA A 350 11.02 -12.45 18.90
CA ALA A 350 11.28 -13.21 20.12
C ALA A 350 11.31 -12.31 21.36
N SER A 351 10.41 -12.55 22.29
CA SER A 351 10.42 -12.00 23.66
C SER A 351 9.70 -12.94 24.62
N LEU A 352 10.02 -12.85 25.90
CA LEU A 352 9.30 -13.60 26.92
C LEU A 352 7.83 -13.21 26.98
N ALA A 353 7.53 -11.92 26.92
CA ALA A 353 6.16 -11.41 26.90
C ALA A 353 5.34 -11.99 25.74
N ASN A 354 5.92 -12.12 24.54
CA ASN A 354 5.23 -12.71 23.39
C ASN A 354 4.97 -14.22 23.59
N GLN A 355 5.94 -14.94 24.19
CA GLN A 355 5.74 -16.34 24.52
C GLN A 355 4.61 -16.52 25.56
N ASP A 356 4.65 -15.74 26.63
CA ASP A 356 3.65 -15.80 27.70
C ASP A 356 2.26 -15.45 27.17
N HIS A 357 2.16 -14.42 26.30
CA HIS A 357 0.90 -14.07 25.64
C HIS A 357 0.36 -15.21 24.78
N GLY A 358 1.18 -15.76 23.88
CA GLY A 358 0.75 -16.84 23.00
C GLY A 358 0.37 -18.11 23.79
N LYS A 359 1.14 -18.46 24.83
CA LYS A 359 0.81 -19.55 25.75
C LYS A 359 -0.50 -19.30 26.51
N GLY A 360 -0.70 -18.07 26.99
CA GLY A 360 -1.94 -17.66 27.67
C GLY A 360 -3.17 -17.75 26.78
N LYS A 361 -3.01 -17.60 25.46
CA LYS A 361 -4.08 -17.82 24.47
C LYS A 361 -4.31 -19.30 24.12
N GLY A 362 -3.46 -20.21 24.59
CA GLY A 362 -3.58 -21.65 24.34
C GLY A 362 -2.79 -22.16 23.11
N ILE A 363 -1.86 -21.38 22.57
CA ILE A 363 -0.99 -21.83 21.49
C ILE A 363 0.00 -22.86 22.04
N THR A 364 0.01 -24.07 21.44
CA THR A 364 0.81 -25.19 21.94
C THR A 364 2.29 -25.06 21.58
N ASN A 365 2.61 -24.68 20.33
CA ASN A 365 3.96 -24.52 19.86
C ASN A 365 4.22 -23.09 19.40
N ILE A 366 5.16 -22.39 20.04
CA ILE A 366 5.57 -21.03 19.71
C ILE A 366 7.07 -21.07 19.40
N VAL A 367 7.41 -20.90 18.11
CA VAL A 367 8.76 -21.10 17.64
C VAL A 367 9.28 -19.84 16.96
N PHE A 368 10.33 -19.27 17.51
CA PHE A 368 11.09 -18.18 16.93
C PHE A 368 12.34 -18.75 16.24
N ASN A 369 12.60 -18.33 15.01
CA ASN A 369 13.81 -18.73 14.31
C ASN A 369 14.98 -17.81 14.72
N LYS A 370 16.19 -18.38 14.87
CA LYS A 370 17.41 -17.60 15.22
C LYS A 370 17.28 -16.76 16.50
N ILE A 371 16.79 -17.37 17.59
CA ILE A 371 16.73 -16.70 18.90
C ILE A 371 18.14 -16.34 19.35
N VAL A 372 18.27 -15.14 19.92
CA VAL A 372 19.50 -14.68 20.58
C VAL A 372 19.27 -14.65 22.08
N GLY A 373 20.26 -15.08 22.87
CA GLY A 373 20.19 -15.06 24.34
C GLY A 373 19.66 -16.34 24.97
N SER A 374 19.07 -16.23 26.17
CA SER A 374 18.63 -17.34 27.01
C SER A 374 17.23 -17.87 26.72
N LEU A 375 16.44 -17.14 25.93
CA LEU A 375 15.07 -17.54 25.58
C LEU A 375 15.09 -18.92 24.88
N ARG A 376 14.09 -19.75 25.16
CA ARG A 376 13.92 -21.05 24.50
C ARG A 376 12.55 -21.11 23.85
N ASN A 377 12.47 -21.79 22.70
CA ASN A 377 11.18 -22.03 22.05
C ASN A 377 10.27 -22.93 22.88
N ILE A 378 8.99 -22.72 22.76
CA ILE A 378 7.95 -23.59 23.32
C ILE A 378 7.54 -24.56 22.21
N ALA A 379 7.89 -25.80 22.34
CA ALA A 379 7.53 -26.84 21.38
C ALA A 379 7.38 -28.21 22.07
N THR A 380 6.43 -29.01 21.62
CA THR A 380 6.13 -30.34 22.19
C THR A 380 7.28 -31.31 22.00
N SER A 381 8.16 -31.09 21.02
CA SER A 381 9.40 -31.88 20.83
C SER A 381 10.42 -31.07 20.02
N LYS A 382 11.70 -31.50 20.09
CA LYS A 382 12.79 -30.91 19.30
C LYS A 382 12.56 -31.10 17.79
N ASN A 383 11.95 -32.22 17.40
CA ASN A 383 11.57 -32.45 16.00
C ASN A 383 10.51 -31.46 15.53
N MET A 384 9.50 -31.17 16.36
CA MET A 384 8.47 -30.16 16.07
C MET A 384 9.09 -28.78 15.92
N GLU A 385 9.96 -28.38 16.82
CA GLU A 385 10.70 -27.11 16.73
C GLU A 385 11.46 -27.00 15.40
N THR A 386 12.21 -28.03 15.02
CA THR A 386 12.97 -28.05 13.76
C THR A 386 12.05 -27.96 12.55
N ARG A 387 10.94 -28.68 12.54
CA ARG A 387 9.93 -28.65 11.46
C ARG A 387 9.30 -27.26 11.32
N LEU A 388 8.95 -26.61 12.42
CA LEU A 388 8.35 -25.28 12.41
C LEU A 388 9.35 -24.21 11.97
N LYS A 389 10.62 -24.29 12.37
CA LYS A 389 11.67 -23.41 11.87
C LYS A 389 11.83 -23.53 10.35
N LYS A 390 11.85 -24.75 9.81
CA LYS A 390 11.90 -24.99 8.37
C LYS A 390 10.66 -24.49 7.65
N TRP A 391 9.48 -24.75 8.22
CA TRP A 391 8.20 -24.33 7.64
C TRP A 391 8.05 -22.80 7.61
N ARG A 392 8.55 -22.09 8.63
CA ARG A 392 8.58 -20.61 8.69
C ARG A 392 9.24 -20.00 7.46
N SER A 393 10.33 -20.59 6.96
CA SER A 393 11.04 -20.05 5.79
C SER A 393 10.16 -19.91 4.53
N GLY A 394 9.09 -20.69 4.44
CA GLY A 394 8.10 -20.54 3.37
C GLY A 394 7.38 -19.17 3.37
N MET A 395 7.45 -18.38 4.45
CA MET A 395 6.93 -17.01 4.45
C MET A 395 7.69 -16.10 3.48
N GLU A 396 8.98 -16.36 3.30
CA GLU A 396 9.81 -15.63 2.34
C GLU A 396 9.31 -15.83 0.90
N ALA A 397 8.82 -17.05 0.58
CA ALA A 397 8.20 -17.33 -0.72
C ALA A 397 6.87 -16.59 -0.89
N VAL A 398 6.01 -16.54 0.15
CA VAL A 398 4.76 -15.77 0.14
C VAL A 398 5.06 -14.29 -0.14
N ILE A 399 5.96 -13.67 0.63
CA ILE A 399 6.38 -12.28 0.47
C ILE A 399 6.97 -12.03 -0.92
N SER A 400 7.84 -12.94 -1.39
CA SER A 400 8.47 -12.82 -2.72
C SER A 400 7.44 -12.87 -3.84
N ASN A 401 6.45 -13.77 -3.75
CA ASN A 401 5.38 -13.89 -4.73
C ASN A 401 4.50 -12.64 -4.76
N ILE A 402 4.13 -12.09 -3.60
CA ILE A 402 3.36 -10.84 -3.52
C ILE A 402 4.14 -9.69 -4.13
N LYS A 403 5.42 -9.56 -3.80
CA LYS A 403 6.26 -8.46 -4.31
C LYS A 403 6.53 -8.54 -5.81
N ARG A 404 6.72 -9.73 -6.36
CA ARG A 404 7.08 -9.93 -7.77
C ARG A 404 5.86 -10.12 -8.65
N GLY A 405 4.90 -10.94 -8.20
CA GLY A 405 3.73 -11.33 -8.99
C GLY A 405 2.60 -10.30 -8.96
N PHE A 406 2.58 -9.42 -7.96
CA PHE A 406 1.49 -8.44 -7.75
C PHE A 406 2.00 -7.00 -7.61
N ASN A 407 3.20 -6.71 -8.14
CA ASN A 407 3.82 -5.38 -8.19
C ASN A 407 3.88 -4.64 -6.84
N LEU A 408 4.05 -5.40 -5.72
CA LEU A 408 4.06 -4.82 -4.38
C LEU A 408 5.48 -4.52 -3.86
N ARG A 409 6.43 -4.21 -4.73
CA ARG A 409 7.74 -3.68 -4.31
C ARG A 409 7.64 -2.20 -3.98
N ARG A 410 6.98 -1.44 -4.83
CA ARG A 410 6.75 0.00 -4.72
C ARG A 410 5.28 0.29 -5.01
N CYS A 411 4.66 1.06 -4.14
CA CYS A 411 3.27 1.49 -4.32
C CYS A 411 3.23 2.82 -5.07
N THR A 412 2.64 2.82 -6.27
CA THR A 412 2.46 4.01 -7.11
C THR A 412 1.20 4.81 -6.77
N TRP A 413 0.35 4.30 -5.88
CA TRP A 413 -0.85 5.00 -5.44
C TRP A 413 -0.49 6.06 -4.38
N LYS A 414 -1.04 7.26 -4.54
CA LYS A 414 -0.70 8.43 -3.73
C LYS A 414 -1.58 8.56 -2.50
N GLY A 415 -0.93 8.88 -1.37
CA GLY A 415 -1.59 9.09 -0.08
C GLY A 415 -1.74 7.80 0.73
N TRP A 416 -1.86 7.97 2.05
CA TRP A 416 -1.84 6.87 3.00
C TRP A 416 -2.93 5.81 2.77
N GLU A 417 -4.19 6.25 2.66
CA GLU A 417 -5.33 5.33 2.48
C GLU A 417 -5.22 4.54 1.16
N HIS A 418 -4.81 5.21 0.09
CA HIS A 418 -4.59 4.54 -1.19
C HIS A 418 -3.39 3.60 -1.17
N PHE A 419 -2.34 3.94 -0.41
CA PHE A 419 -1.21 3.03 -0.19
C PHE A 419 -1.68 1.74 0.49
N GLU A 420 -2.43 1.86 1.58
CA GLU A 420 -2.98 0.72 2.30
C GLU A 420 -3.95 -0.10 1.42
N ALA A 421 -4.81 0.58 0.66
CA ALA A 421 -5.72 -0.06 -0.29
C ALA A 421 -4.96 -0.85 -1.38
N LYS A 422 -3.87 -0.30 -1.94
CA LYS A 422 -3.04 -1.01 -2.94
C LYS A 422 -2.42 -2.27 -2.35
N VAL A 423 -1.90 -2.21 -1.13
CA VAL A 423 -1.34 -3.38 -0.43
C VAL A 423 -2.42 -4.46 -0.30
N LEU A 424 -3.61 -4.10 0.16
CA LEU A 424 -4.72 -5.05 0.34
C LEU A 424 -5.23 -5.63 -0.97
N TRP A 425 -5.36 -4.83 -2.04
CA TRP A 425 -5.73 -5.34 -3.36
C TRP A 425 -4.74 -6.39 -3.90
N SER A 426 -3.44 -6.12 -3.75
CA SER A 426 -2.40 -7.09 -4.14
C SER A 426 -2.50 -8.40 -3.35
N ILE A 427 -2.81 -8.33 -2.05
CA ILE A 427 -3.00 -9.51 -1.19
C ILE A 427 -4.29 -10.24 -1.54
N ILE A 428 -5.39 -9.55 -1.80
CA ILE A 428 -6.65 -10.14 -2.22
C ILE A 428 -6.45 -10.93 -3.52
N ALA A 429 -5.82 -10.33 -4.52
CA ALA A 429 -5.53 -10.99 -5.79
C ALA A 429 -4.58 -12.19 -5.61
N TYR A 430 -3.57 -12.07 -4.74
CA TYR A 430 -2.69 -13.17 -4.37
C TYR A 430 -3.48 -14.32 -3.73
N ASN A 431 -4.34 -14.04 -2.74
CA ASN A 431 -5.12 -15.06 -2.05
C ASN A 431 -6.08 -15.77 -2.99
N ILE A 432 -6.77 -15.05 -3.86
CA ILE A 432 -7.65 -15.66 -4.87
C ILE A 432 -6.86 -16.60 -5.78
N ARG A 433 -5.66 -16.22 -6.23
CA ARG A 433 -4.77 -17.10 -7.01
C ARG A 433 -4.34 -18.33 -6.23
N VAL A 434 -3.99 -18.18 -4.95
CA VAL A 434 -3.65 -19.33 -4.09
C VAL A 434 -4.83 -20.26 -3.93
N MET A 435 -6.05 -19.74 -3.72
CA MET A 435 -7.27 -20.56 -3.66
C MET A 435 -7.45 -21.37 -4.94
N THR A 436 -7.37 -20.74 -6.12
CA THR A 436 -7.52 -21.47 -7.39
C THR A 436 -6.46 -22.53 -7.60
N ALA A 437 -5.21 -22.26 -7.20
CA ALA A 437 -4.14 -23.26 -7.28
C ALA A 437 -4.41 -24.49 -6.41
N HIS A 438 -4.95 -24.32 -5.21
CA HIS A 438 -5.40 -25.42 -4.36
C HIS A 438 -6.59 -26.17 -4.96
N MET A 439 -7.53 -25.47 -5.59
CA MET A 439 -8.67 -26.08 -6.27
C MET A 439 -8.23 -27.00 -7.43
N VAL A 440 -7.20 -26.60 -8.18
CA VAL A 440 -6.63 -27.42 -9.27
C VAL A 440 -5.86 -28.63 -8.73
N MET A 441 -5.14 -28.51 -7.60
CA MET A 441 -4.36 -29.60 -7.03
C MET A 441 -5.21 -30.71 -6.39
N LEU A 442 -6.47 -30.42 -6.08
CA LEU A 442 -7.42 -31.39 -5.52
C LEU A 442 -8.16 -32.21 -6.60
N VAL A 443 -7.79 -31.99 -7.85
CA VAL A 443 -8.21 -32.75 -9.04
C VAL A 443 -7.12 -33.71 -9.46
#